data_434917f022e923e8c337d67a2ec88ca8
#
_entry.id   434917f022e923e8c337d67a2ec88ca8
#
_cell.length_a   1.000
_cell.length_b   1.000
_cell.length_c   1.000
_cell.angle_alpha   90.00
_cell.angle_beta   90.00
_cell.angle_gamma   90.00
#
_symmetry.space_group_name_H-M   'P 1'
#
loop_
_entity.id
_entity.type
_entity.pdbx_description
1 polymer ?
#
loop_
_entity_poly.entity_id
_entity_poly.type
_entity_poly.pdbx_seq_one_letter_code
_entity_poly.pdbx_strand_id
1 'polypeptide(L)'
;IVSGARKNSDVREYPLGGVERLIQMISKFVKVPSSMIGIGNGSDQILDLILSNFASKQTKVLTSNPTFGFFEERCKLYSIPLIAIPFSDDMKLDIKQFIKESKNADILYLDSPNNPTGFQFSKMELQKLIKSFDGLIIIDEAYGEFSDYSLSSLVKTQNNLIVVRTLSKSFGMAGLRLGYFVANKKFTDAFLNVLQYPYPLSTITIESGILALEKVN
;
A
#
# COMPACT_ATOMS: atom_id res chain seq x y z
N ILE A 1 -22.68 -7.12 5.27
CA ILE A 1 -21.73 -6.21 5.93
C ILE A 1 -22.29 -4.80 5.97
N VAL A 2 -22.55 -4.15 4.82
CA VAL A 2 -23.03 -2.75 4.76
C VAL A 2 -24.36 -2.55 5.50
N SER A 3 -25.30 -3.49 5.44
CA SER A 3 -26.57 -3.39 6.18
C SER A 3 -26.38 -3.42 7.70
N GLY A 4 -25.38 -4.17 8.19
CA GLY A 4 -25.00 -4.19 9.60
C GLY A 4 -24.35 -2.89 10.05
N ALA A 5 -23.45 -2.34 9.25
CA ALA A 5 -22.80 -1.06 9.52
C ALA A 5 -23.82 0.10 9.62
N ARG A 6 -24.82 0.15 8.73
CA ARG A 6 -25.87 1.20 8.76
C ARG A 6 -26.68 1.25 10.05
N LYS A 7 -26.84 0.15 10.77
CA LYS A 7 -27.60 0.14 12.03
C LYS A 7 -26.87 0.84 13.19
N ASN A 8 -25.54 0.89 13.12
CA ASN A 8 -24.70 1.39 14.21
C ASN A 8 -24.01 2.71 13.88
N SER A 9 -24.21 3.26 12.66
CA SER A 9 -23.48 4.45 12.20
C SER A 9 -24.37 5.69 12.26
N ASP A 10 -24.01 6.64 13.11
CA ASP A 10 -24.55 8.00 13.03
C ASP A 10 -23.68 8.81 12.05
N VAL A 11 -24.25 9.12 10.89
CA VAL A 11 -23.56 9.86 9.82
C VAL A 11 -23.65 11.38 9.97
N ARG A 12 -24.30 11.88 11.01
CA ARG A 12 -24.38 13.31 11.32
C ARG A 12 -23.12 13.84 11.97
N GLU A 13 -22.36 12.94 12.61
CA GLU A 13 -21.15 13.28 13.36
C GLU A 13 -19.88 12.80 12.61
N TYR A 14 -18.77 13.47 12.87
CA TYR A 14 -17.46 12.97 12.45
C TYR A 14 -17.18 11.59 13.06
N PRO A 15 -16.42 10.71 12.38
CA PRO A 15 -16.11 9.37 12.88
C PRO A 15 -15.09 9.44 14.03
N LEU A 16 -15.54 9.81 15.22
CA LEU A 16 -14.71 9.96 16.43
C LEU A 16 -14.32 8.62 17.05
N GLY A 17 -14.93 7.50 16.62
CA GLY A 17 -14.69 6.17 17.17
C GLY A 17 -14.47 5.11 16.09
N GLY A 18 -14.09 3.90 16.53
CA GLY A 18 -13.95 2.74 15.65
C GLY A 18 -12.62 2.61 14.91
N VAL A 19 -11.88 3.70 14.67
CA VAL A 19 -10.60 3.69 13.97
C VAL A 19 -9.59 2.77 14.67
N GLU A 20 -9.45 2.88 15.98
CA GLU A 20 -8.54 2.04 16.75
C GLU A 20 -8.90 0.56 16.65
N ARG A 21 -10.21 0.24 16.71
CA ARG A 21 -10.70 -1.13 16.52
C ARG A 21 -10.41 -1.63 15.12
N LEU A 22 -10.65 -0.81 14.08
CA LEU A 22 -10.31 -1.15 12.71
C LEU A 22 -8.82 -1.47 12.56
N ILE A 23 -7.93 -0.62 13.09
CA ILE A 23 -6.48 -0.84 13.09
C ILE A 23 -6.11 -2.13 13.83
N GLN A 24 -6.75 -2.44 14.96
CA GLN A 24 -6.53 -3.70 15.68
C GLN A 24 -6.97 -4.92 14.85
N MET A 25 -8.08 -4.83 14.12
CA MET A 25 -8.54 -5.91 13.25
C MET A 25 -7.59 -6.12 12.06
N ILE A 26 -7.11 -5.03 11.44
CA ILE A 26 -6.07 -5.11 10.41
C ILE A 26 -4.79 -5.71 10.97
N SER A 27 -4.37 -5.28 12.18
CA SER A 27 -3.19 -5.82 12.88
C SER A 27 -3.24 -7.33 13.06
N LYS A 28 -4.38 -7.88 13.48
CA LYS A 28 -4.59 -9.31 13.58
C LYS A 28 -4.51 -10.00 12.22
N PHE A 29 -5.17 -9.42 11.21
CA PHE A 29 -5.20 -9.97 9.86
C PHE A 29 -3.81 -10.06 9.22
N VAL A 30 -3.00 -8.99 9.30
CA VAL A 30 -1.65 -8.96 8.71
C VAL A 30 -0.55 -9.45 9.67
N LYS A 31 -0.88 -9.75 10.94
CA LYS A 31 0.06 -10.24 11.99
C LYS A 31 1.24 -9.30 12.24
N VAL A 32 0.94 -7.99 12.29
CA VAL A 32 1.91 -6.92 12.53
C VAL A 32 1.37 -6.00 13.63
N PRO A 33 2.20 -5.42 14.51
CA PRO A 33 1.73 -4.50 15.57
C PRO A 33 0.86 -3.36 15.03
N SER A 34 -0.20 -3.01 15.73
CA SER A 34 -1.12 -1.92 15.36
C SER A 34 -0.42 -0.57 15.16
N SER A 35 0.67 -0.31 15.91
CA SER A 35 1.50 0.88 15.75
C SER A 35 2.25 0.98 14.42
N MET A 36 2.22 -0.07 13.60
CA MET A 36 2.83 -0.12 12.27
C MET A 36 1.78 -0.06 11.16
N ILE A 37 0.53 0.28 11.47
CA ILE A 37 -0.57 0.31 10.50
C ILE A 37 -1.10 1.72 10.38
N GLY A 38 -1.14 2.22 9.14
CA GLY A 38 -1.83 3.45 8.78
C GLY A 38 -3.00 3.17 7.84
N ILE A 39 -4.00 4.03 7.86
CA ILE A 39 -5.23 3.91 7.07
C ILE A 39 -5.40 5.09 6.12
N GLY A 40 -6.16 4.89 5.04
CA GLY A 40 -6.46 5.94 4.07
C GLY A 40 -7.72 5.66 3.24
N ASN A 41 -8.19 6.68 2.54
CA ASN A 41 -9.33 6.62 1.65
C ASN A 41 -8.97 5.90 0.34
N GLY A 42 -8.89 4.56 0.43
CA GLY A 42 -8.28 3.70 -0.59
C GLY A 42 -6.75 3.75 -0.54
N SER A 43 -6.12 2.74 -1.17
CA SER A 43 -4.67 2.73 -1.39
C SER A 43 -4.20 3.94 -2.23
N ASP A 44 -5.06 4.43 -3.11
CA ASP A 44 -4.79 5.58 -3.99
C ASP A 44 -4.41 6.83 -3.21
N GLN A 45 -5.19 7.18 -2.16
CA GLN A 45 -4.85 8.31 -1.28
C GLN A 45 -3.51 8.12 -0.58
N ILE A 46 -3.24 6.91 -0.11
CA ILE A 46 -1.98 6.59 0.57
C ILE A 46 -0.80 6.80 -0.37
N LEU A 47 -0.86 6.26 -1.59
CA LEU A 47 0.18 6.43 -2.61
C LEU A 47 0.36 7.88 -2.99
N ASP A 48 -0.73 8.62 -3.16
CA ASP A 48 -0.70 10.05 -3.50
C ASP A 48 -0.05 10.89 -2.40
N LEU A 49 -0.40 10.66 -1.13
CA LEU A 49 0.23 11.34 0.01
C LEU A 49 1.71 10.99 0.16
N ILE A 50 2.11 9.75 -0.13
CA ILE A 50 3.53 9.38 -0.11
C ILE A 50 4.28 10.12 -1.23
N LEU A 51 3.79 10.08 -2.45
CA LEU A 51 4.46 10.75 -3.58
C LEU A 51 4.54 12.26 -3.39
N SER A 52 3.44 12.90 -3.01
CA SER A 52 3.38 14.36 -2.86
C SER A 52 4.26 14.91 -1.74
N ASN A 53 4.64 14.08 -0.75
CA ASN A 53 5.42 14.52 0.41
C ASN A 53 6.86 13.99 0.44
N PHE A 54 7.15 12.86 -0.22
CA PHE A 54 8.48 12.23 -0.19
C PHE A 54 9.19 12.26 -1.54
N ALA A 55 8.52 12.72 -2.62
CA ALA A 55 9.12 12.82 -3.93
C ALA A 55 9.07 14.24 -4.49
N SER A 56 9.93 14.52 -5.43
CA SER A 56 10.05 15.79 -6.17
C SER A 56 10.49 15.50 -7.61
N LYS A 57 10.62 16.55 -8.45
CA LYS A 57 11.18 16.40 -9.82
C LYS A 57 12.63 15.93 -9.87
N GLN A 58 13.36 15.93 -8.77
CA GLN A 58 14.72 15.37 -8.67
C GLN A 58 14.69 13.89 -8.24
N THR A 59 13.60 13.44 -7.63
CA THR A 59 13.43 12.06 -7.16
C THR A 59 13.20 11.11 -8.33
N LYS A 60 13.96 10.03 -8.41
CA LYS A 60 13.81 8.99 -9.44
C LYS A 60 13.11 7.79 -8.86
N VAL A 61 12.03 7.35 -9.49
CA VAL A 61 11.26 6.17 -9.07
C VAL A 61 11.56 5.01 -10.01
N LEU A 62 12.05 3.91 -9.46
CA LEU A 62 12.23 2.64 -10.18
C LEU A 62 10.94 1.83 -10.10
N THR A 63 10.43 1.39 -11.26
CA THR A 63 9.20 0.61 -11.35
C THR A 63 9.22 -0.33 -12.56
N SER A 64 8.18 -1.16 -12.72
CA SER A 64 7.94 -1.96 -13.93
C SER A 64 7.17 -1.17 -15.00
N ASN A 65 7.19 -1.65 -16.23
CA ASN A 65 6.33 -1.17 -17.32
C ASN A 65 5.76 -2.37 -18.10
N PRO A 66 4.42 -2.59 -18.05
CA PRO A 66 3.42 -1.78 -17.35
C PRO A 66 3.43 -1.90 -15.82
N THR A 67 2.80 -0.93 -15.16
CA THR A 67 2.51 -0.90 -13.74
C THR A 67 1.14 -0.25 -13.50
N PHE A 68 0.73 -0.07 -12.26
CA PHE A 68 -0.55 0.54 -11.93
C PHE A 68 -0.68 1.97 -12.47
N GLY A 69 -1.58 2.16 -13.45
CA GLY A 69 -1.71 3.42 -14.20
C GLY A 69 -1.93 4.66 -13.35
N PHE A 70 -2.70 4.56 -12.24
CA PHE A 70 -2.88 5.68 -11.32
C PHE A 70 -1.54 6.14 -10.72
N PHE A 71 -0.64 5.21 -10.36
CA PHE A 71 0.67 5.57 -9.82
C PHE A 71 1.51 6.34 -10.87
N GLU A 72 1.51 5.88 -12.11
CA GLU A 72 2.18 6.60 -13.22
C GLU A 72 1.59 7.99 -13.44
N GLU A 73 0.27 8.13 -13.40
CA GLU A 73 -0.41 9.42 -13.55
C GLU A 73 -0.03 10.39 -12.42
N ARG A 74 0.11 9.91 -11.18
CA ARG A 74 0.57 10.73 -10.05
C ARG A 74 2.03 11.16 -10.24
N CYS A 75 2.91 10.26 -10.69
CA CYS A 75 4.29 10.61 -11.02
C CYS A 75 4.35 11.70 -12.12
N LYS A 76 3.54 11.58 -13.17
CA LYS A 76 3.43 12.63 -14.21
C LYS A 76 2.92 13.95 -13.64
N LEU A 77 1.87 13.93 -12.82
CA LEU A 77 1.30 15.13 -12.19
C LEU A 77 2.33 15.89 -11.36
N TYR A 78 3.16 15.18 -10.60
CA TYR A 78 4.20 15.76 -9.74
C TYR A 78 5.54 15.95 -10.46
N SER A 79 5.60 15.65 -11.77
CA SER A 79 6.84 15.72 -12.58
C SER A 79 7.98 14.85 -12.00
N ILE A 80 7.63 13.68 -11.47
CA ILE A 80 8.57 12.72 -10.90
C ILE A 80 9.06 11.78 -12.01
N PRO A 81 10.39 11.71 -12.30
CA PRO A 81 10.95 10.82 -13.30
C PRO A 81 10.80 9.34 -12.93
N LEU A 82 10.43 8.52 -13.92
CA LEU A 82 10.36 7.07 -13.80
C LEU A 82 11.55 6.39 -14.49
N ILE A 83 12.17 5.43 -13.82
CA ILE A 83 13.05 4.41 -14.38
C ILE A 83 12.21 3.15 -14.51
N ALA A 84 11.62 2.94 -15.69
CA ALA A 84 10.66 1.87 -15.91
C ALA A 84 11.31 0.67 -16.59
N ILE A 85 11.30 -0.49 -15.94
CA ILE A 85 11.82 -1.75 -16.46
C ILE A 85 10.72 -2.45 -17.25
N PRO A 86 10.90 -2.66 -18.57
CA PRO A 86 9.88 -3.30 -19.38
C PRO A 86 9.76 -4.80 -19.07
N PHE A 87 8.55 -5.31 -19.20
CA PHE A 87 8.34 -6.75 -19.28
C PHE A 87 8.96 -7.32 -20.57
N SER A 88 9.47 -8.54 -20.50
CA SER A 88 9.85 -9.31 -21.67
C SER A 88 8.62 -9.82 -22.45
N ASP A 89 8.82 -10.32 -23.66
CA ASP A 89 7.73 -10.83 -24.51
C ASP A 89 6.95 -11.99 -23.85
N ASP A 90 7.60 -12.76 -22.97
CA ASP A 90 6.97 -13.82 -22.17
C ASP A 90 6.39 -13.31 -20.83
N MET A 91 6.18 -12.00 -20.72
CA MET A 91 5.54 -11.31 -19.59
C MET A 91 6.25 -11.54 -18.26
N LYS A 92 7.58 -11.54 -18.27
CA LYS A 92 8.42 -11.62 -17.07
C LYS A 92 9.26 -10.37 -16.86
N LEU A 93 9.65 -10.14 -15.62
CA LEU A 93 10.59 -9.09 -15.23
C LEU A 93 11.93 -9.69 -14.81
N ASP A 94 13.01 -9.06 -15.23
CA ASP A 94 14.34 -9.46 -14.82
C ASP A 94 14.76 -8.76 -13.53
N ILE A 95 14.85 -9.50 -12.44
CA ILE A 95 15.29 -8.99 -11.12
C ILE A 95 16.71 -8.40 -11.18
N LYS A 96 17.57 -8.86 -12.09
CA LYS A 96 18.94 -8.34 -12.22
C LYS A 96 18.93 -6.90 -12.75
N GLN A 97 18.00 -6.58 -13.66
CA GLN A 97 17.82 -5.21 -14.13
C GLN A 97 17.36 -4.28 -12.98
N PHE A 98 16.40 -4.71 -12.16
CA PHE A 98 15.98 -3.94 -10.98
C PHE A 98 17.15 -3.71 -10.02
N ILE A 99 17.94 -4.73 -9.71
CA ILE A 99 19.12 -4.61 -8.83
C ILE A 99 20.16 -3.68 -9.44
N LYS A 100 20.36 -3.69 -10.76
CA LYS A 100 21.29 -2.78 -11.45
C LYS A 100 20.81 -1.33 -11.35
N GLU A 101 19.56 -1.08 -11.70
CA GLU A 101 18.97 0.26 -11.72
C GLU A 101 18.64 0.82 -10.32
N SER A 102 18.59 -0.03 -9.29
CA SER A 102 18.35 0.40 -7.90
C SER A 102 19.35 1.45 -7.41
N LYS A 103 20.57 1.45 -7.95
CA LYS A 103 21.63 2.42 -7.62
C LYS A 103 21.35 3.83 -8.17
N ASN A 104 20.46 3.95 -9.13
CA ASN A 104 20.09 5.18 -9.82
C ASN A 104 18.75 5.75 -9.38
N ALA A 105 18.07 5.11 -8.41
CA ALA A 105 16.74 5.46 -7.97
C ALA A 105 16.68 5.77 -6.46
N ASP A 106 15.78 6.67 -6.10
CA ASP A 106 15.53 7.08 -4.72
C ASP A 106 14.32 6.36 -4.11
N ILE A 107 13.37 5.96 -4.96
CA ILE A 107 12.17 5.22 -4.57
C ILE A 107 12.05 3.98 -5.47
N LEU A 108 11.76 2.83 -4.86
CA LEU A 108 11.31 1.63 -5.55
C LEU A 108 9.80 1.50 -5.35
N TYR A 109 9.03 1.47 -6.43
CA TYR A 109 7.62 1.11 -6.42
C TYR A 109 7.38 -0.15 -7.24
N LEU A 110 6.76 -1.15 -6.64
CA LEU A 110 6.32 -2.37 -7.32
C LEU A 110 4.92 -2.77 -6.83
N ASP A 111 4.00 -2.90 -7.76
CA ASP A 111 2.75 -3.61 -7.55
C ASP A 111 3.00 -5.12 -7.66
N SER A 112 2.69 -5.86 -6.59
CA SER A 112 3.02 -7.28 -6.49
C SER A 112 1.94 -8.06 -5.74
N PRO A 113 1.06 -8.78 -6.46
CA PRO A 113 1.03 -9.04 -7.92
C PRO A 113 0.83 -7.79 -8.79
N ASN A 114 1.51 -7.75 -9.95
CA ASN A 114 1.48 -6.60 -10.86
C ASN A 114 0.11 -6.42 -11.53
N ASN A 115 -0.32 -5.20 -11.65
CA ASN A 115 -1.47 -4.80 -12.43
C ASN A 115 -1.00 -4.06 -13.72
N PRO A 116 -1.20 -4.61 -14.95
CA PRO A 116 -2.28 -5.56 -15.29
C PRO A 116 -1.84 -7.02 -15.49
N THR A 117 -0.55 -7.35 -15.37
CA THR A 117 -0.02 -8.61 -15.87
C THR A 117 -0.28 -9.83 -14.97
N GLY A 118 -0.52 -9.59 -13.68
CA GLY A 118 -0.58 -10.63 -12.64
C GLY A 118 0.79 -11.20 -12.26
N PHE A 119 1.88 -10.72 -12.85
CA PHE A 119 3.23 -11.19 -12.55
C PHE A 119 3.60 -10.91 -11.09
N GLN A 120 4.31 -11.84 -10.49
CA GLN A 120 4.90 -11.69 -9.17
C GLN A 120 6.29 -12.32 -9.15
N PHE A 121 7.29 -11.58 -8.64
CA PHE A 121 8.58 -12.18 -8.33
C PHE A 121 8.43 -13.27 -7.29
N SER A 122 9.35 -14.25 -7.28
CA SER A 122 9.46 -15.13 -6.13
C SER A 122 9.77 -14.31 -4.85
N LYS A 123 9.30 -14.79 -3.72
CA LYS A 123 9.55 -14.12 -2.43
C LYS A 123 11.04 -13.87 -2.18
N MET A 124 11.89 -14.81 -2.58
CA MET A 124 13.33 -14.72 -2.40
C MET A 124 13.95 -13.62 -3.27
N GLU A 125 13.54 -13.50 -4.54
CA GLU A 125 14.01 -12.45 -5.44
C GLU A 125 13.62 -11.07 -4.92
N LEU A 126 12.36 -10.90 -4.53
CA LEU A 126 11.88 -9.61 -4.03
C LEU A 126 12.52 -9.23 -2.69
N GLN A 127 12.75 -10.20 -1.79
CA GLN A 127 13.51 -9.95 -0.57
C GLN A 127 14.96 -9.55 -0.84
N LYS A 128 15.60 -10.13 -1.88
CA LYS A 128 16.95 -9.75 -2.28
C LYS A 128 16.99 -8.32 -2.81
N LEU A 129 16.05 -7.93 -3.66
CA LEU A 129 15.93 -6.57 -4.17
C LEU A 129 15.71 -5.57 -3.01
N ILE A 130 14.77 -5.85 -2.12
CA ILE A 130 14.47 -5.01 -0.95
C ILE A 130 15.70 -4.78 -0.08
N LYS A 131 16.47 -5.84 0.19
CA LYS A 131 17.71 -5.73 0.99
C LYS A 131 18.82 -4.94 0.32
N SER A 132 18.82 -4.86 -1.01
CA SER A 132 19.84 -4.14 -1.79
C SER A 132 19.46 -2.70 -2.12
N PHE A 133 18.27 -2.24 -1.70
CA PHE A 133 17.77 -0.90 -2.00
C PHE A 133 17.81 -0.01 -0.76
N ASP A 134 18.55 1.08 -0.84
CA ASP A 134 18.77 2.00 0.29
C ASP A 134 17.68 3.09 0.40
N GLY A 135 16.99 3.40 -0.70
CA GLY A 135 15.91 4.40 -0.77
C GLY A 135 14.59 3.92 -0.18
N LEU A 136 13.53 4.69 -0.39
CA LEU A 136 12.18 4.32 0.04
C LEU A 136 11.61 3.20 -0.84
N ILE A 137 11.04 2.18 -0.21
CA ILE A 137 10.45 1.02 -0.90
C ILE A 137 8.95 1.01 -0.66
N ILE A 138 8.18 0.99 -1.74
CA ILE A 138 6.72 0.87 -1.73
C ILE A 138 6.35 -0.40 -2.49
N ILE A 139 5.81 -1.39 -1.78
CA ILE A 139 5.24 -2.58 -2.38
C ILE A 139 3.72 -2.46 -2.30
N ASP A 140 3.08 -2.39 -3.45
CA ASP A 140 1.62 -2.35 -3.54
C ASP A 140 1.08 -3.78 -3.64
N GLU A 141 0.55 -4.26 -2.52
CA GLU A 141 -0.12 -5.56 -2.41
C GLU A 141 -1.66 -5.41 -2.53
N ALA A 142 -2.16 -4.54 -3.42
CA ALA A 142 -3.61 -4.41 -3.64
C ALA A 142 -4.26 -5.74 -4.05
N TYR A 143 -3.51 -6.62 -4.68
CA TYR A 143 -3.89 -7.98 -5.05
C TYR A 143 -3.23 -9.06 -4.17
N GLY A 144 -2.72 -8.68 -3.00
CA GLY A 144 -1.93 -9.56 -2.12
C GLY A 144 -2.65 -10.80 -1.61
N GLU A 145 -3.99 -10.79 -1.50
CA GLU A 145 -4.78 -11.96 -1.11
C GLU A 145 -4.86 -13.02 -2.22
N PHE A 146 -4.51 -12.68 -3.46
CA PHE A 146 -4.43 -13.62 -4.59
C PHE A 146 -3.02 -14.18 -4.78
N SER A 147 -2.07 -13.79 -3.95
CA SER A 147 -0.67 -14.21 -4.02
C SER A 147 -0.34 -15.28 -2.99
N ASP A 148 0.74 -16.03 -3.24
CA ASP A 148 1.22 -17.10 -2.35
C ASP A 148 1.90 -16.55 -1.08
N TYR A 149 2.27 -15.27 -1.04
CA TYR A 149 2.97 -14.65 0.08
C TYR A 149 2.67 -13.15 0.19
N SER A 150 2.87 -12.60 1.38
CA SER A 150 2.90 -11.16 1.65
C SER A 150 4.23 -10.74 2.25
N LEU A 151 4.62 -9.51 1.99
CA LEU A 151 5.83 -8.89 2.56
C LEU A 151 5.53 -8.04 3.80
N SER A 152 4.28 -7.96 4.23
CA SER A 152 3.86 -7.14 5.38
C SER A 152 4.69 -7.40 6.64
N SER A 153 5.11 -8.65 6.87
CA SER A 153 5.93 -8.99 8.05
C SER A 153 7.36 -8.44 8.01
N LEU A 154 7.90 -8.12 6.81
CA LEU A 154 9.27 -7.61 6.65
C LEU A 154 9.45 -6.19 7.20
N VAL A 155 8.38 -5.41 7.33
CA VAL A 155 8.43 -4.05 7.90
C VAL A 155 8.95 -4.03 9.35
N LYS A 156 8.96 -5.18 10.03
CA LYS A 156 9.52 -5.32 11.38
C LYS A 156 11.05 -5.22 11.40
N THR A 157 11.69 -5.49 10.28
CA THR A 157 13.17 -5.54 10.14
C THR A 157 13.69 -4.63 9.03
N GLN A 158 12.82 -4.18 8.12
CA GLN A 158 13.17 -3.35 6.99
C GLN A 158 12.53 -1.96 7.17
N ASN A 159 13.31 -0.99 7.65
CA ASN A 159 12.79 0.31 8.07
C ASN A 159 12.34 1.23 6.93
N ASN A 160 12.82 1.03 5.72
CA ASN A 160 12.48 1.82 4.53
C ASN A 160 11.39 1.17 3.67
N LEU A 161 10.74 0.11 4.17
CA LEU A 161 9.67 -0.61 3.46
C LEU A 161 8.29 -0.15 3.91
N ILE A 162 7.44 0.15 2.94
CA ILE A 162 6.00 0.37 3.07
C ILE A 162 5.29 -0.68 2.23
N VAL A 163 4.36 -1.42 2.82
CA VAL A 163 3.47 -2.34 2.10
C VAL A 163 2.07 -1.75 2.09
N VAL A 164 1.58 -1.39 0.91
CA VAL A 164 0.24 -0.80 0.72
C VAL A 164 -0.76 -1.89 0.38
N ARG A 165 -1.95 -1.82 0.96
CA ARG A 165 -3.03 -2.82 0.78
C ARG A 165 -4.40 -2.16 0.74
N THR A 166 -5.42 -2.91 0.30
CA THR A 166 -6.79 -2.40 0.16
C THR A 166 -7.83 -3.51 0.35
N LEU A 167 -9.01 -3.15 0.85
CA LEU A 167 -10.17 -4.05 0.84
C LEU A 167 -10.98 -3.96 -0.46
N SER A 168 -10.54 -3.17 -1.42
CA SER A 168 -11.27 -2.95 -2.68
C SER A 168 -11.34 -4.19 -3.59
N LYS A 169 -10.37 -5.10 -3.51
CA LYS A 169 -10.19 -6.21 -4.45
C LYS A 169 -10.78 -7.51 -3.91
N SER A 170 -10.00 -8.28 -3.17
CA SER A 170 -10.40 -9.60 -2.65
C SER A 170 -11.63 -9.57 -1.73
N PHE A 171 -11.82 -8.49 -0.98
CA PHE A 171 -13.00 -8.30 -0.14
C PHE A 171 -14.24 -7.81 -0.89
N GLY A 172 -14.12 -7.42 -2.18
CA GLY A 172 -15.22 -6.89 -2.98
C GLY A 172 -15.80 -5.57 -2.47
N MET A 173 -14.97 -4.74 -1.80
CA MET A 173 -15.43 -3.53 -1.09
C MET A 173 -14.89 -2.23 -1.74
N ALA A 174 -14.73 -2.22 -3.06
CA ALA A 174 -14.18 -1.07 -3.79
C ALA A 174 -14.92 0.25 -3.53
N GLY A 175 -16.24 0.21 -3.42
CA GLY A 175 -17.08 1.38 -3.14
C GLY A 175 -16.93 1.97 -1.73
N LEU A 176 -16.33 1.25 -0.78
CA LEU A 176 -16.10 1.73 0.59
C LEU A 176 -14.80 2.52 0.75
N ARG A 177 -13.92 2.48 -0.24
CA ARG A 177 -12.68 3.25 -0.23
C ARG A 177 -11.84 3.01 1.03
N LEU A 178 -11.61 1.75 1.43
CA LEU A 178 -10.74 1.40 2.55
C LEU A 178 -9.41 0.85 2.07
N GLY A 179 -8.36 1.65 2.24
CA GLY A 179 -6.96 1.27 2.08
C GLY A 179 -6.21 1.33 3.41
N TYR A 180 -5.12 0.61 3.49
CA TYR A 180 -4.20 0.68 4.61
C TYR A 180 -2.76 0.40 4.14
N PHE A 181 -1.80 0.78 4.96
CA PHE A 181 -0.41 0.40 4.76
C PHE A 181 0.18 -0.20 6.04
N VAL A 182 1.25 -0.93 5.86
CA VAL A 182 2.08 -1.47 6.92
C VAL A 182 3.49 -0.92 6.73
N ALA A 183 4.04 -0.26 7.76
CA ALA A 183 5.38 0.33 7.73
C ALA A 183 5.99 0.35 9.13
N ASN A 184 7.24 0.79 9.28
CA ASN A 184 7.81 0.99 10.61
C ASN A 184 7.03 2.06 11.40
N LYS A 185 7.07 1.98 12.73
CA LYS A 185 6.31 2.86 13.62
C LYS A 185 6.60 4.35 13.38
N LYS A 186 7.86 4.72 13.14
CA LYS A 186 8.24 6.14 12.93
C LYS A 186 7.59 6.72 11.69
N PHE A 187 7.56 5.96 10.59
CA PHE A 187 6.86 6.37 9.37
C PHE A 187 5.35 6.44 9.60
N THR A 188 4.79 5.42 10.25
CA THR A 188 3.34 5.36 10.54
C THR A 188 2.89 6.55 11.39
N ASP A 189 3.62 6.88 12.46
CA ASP A 189 3.32 8.04 13.30
C ASP A 189 3.39 9.36 12.50
N ALA A 190 4.44 9.54 11.68
CA ALA A 190 4.60 10.72 10.85
C ALA A 190 3.46 10.83 9.82
N PHE A 191 3.11 9.73 9.17
CA PHE A 191 2.02 9.71 8.18
C PHE A 191 0.68 10.09 8.83
N LEU A 192 0.31 9.44 9.93
CA LEU A 192 -1.00 9.64 10.56
C LEU A 192 -1.15 11.01 11.22
N ASN A 193 -0.07 11.57 11.79
CA ASN A 193 -0.14 12.82 12.55
C ASN A 193 0.17 14.07 11.72
N VAL A 194 0.85 13.92 10.57
CA VAL A 194 1.32 15.07 9.78
C VAL A 194 0.75 15.09 8.38
N LEU A 195 0.71 13.93 7.71
CA LEU A 195 0.35 13.87 6.29
C LEU A 195 -1.13 13.55 6.06
N GLN A 196 -1.70 12.70 6.92
CA GLN A 196 -3.08 12.24 6.74
C GLN A 196 -4.08 13.36 7.05
N TYR A 197 -5.14 13.44 6.24
CA TYR A 197 -6.25 14.35 6.51
C TYR A 197 -7.01 13.95 7.78
N PRO A 198 -7.60 14.91 8.50
CA PRO A 198 -8.55 14.59 9.56
C PRO A 198 -9.71 13.73 9.01
N TYR A 199 -10.06 12.66 9.74
CA TYR A 199 -11.20 11.81 9.40
C TYR A 199 -11.16 11.25 7.96
N PRO A 200 -10.10 10.52 7.54
CA PRO A 200 -9.94 10.07 6.16
C PRO A 200 -10.98 9.03 5.74
N LEU A 201 -11.62 8.37 6.68
CA LEU A 201 -12.62 7.34 6.46
C LEU A 201 -13.98 7.76 7.04
N SER A 202 -15.06 7.41 6.34
CA SER A 202 -16.41 7.59 6.87
C SER A 202 -16.74 6.56 7.95
N THR A 203 -17.69 6.85 8.82
CA THR A 203 -18.21 5.90 9.83
C THR A 203 -18.65 4.59 9.18
N ILE A 204 -19.34 4.64 8.04
CA ILE A 204 -19.78 3.45 7.31
C ILE A 204 -18.57 2.62 6.81
N THR A 205 -17.52 3.27 6.33
CA THR A 205 -16.30 2.59 5.89
C THR A 205 -15.62 1.87 7.05
N ILE A 206 -15.49 2.54 8.19
CA ILE A 206 -14.87 1.97 9.40
C ILE A 206 -15.63 0.74 9.88
N GLU A 207 -16.93 0.86 10.10
CA GLU A 207 -17.78 -0.24 10.57
C GLU A 207 -17.82 -1.41 9.58
N SER A 208 -17.93 -1.12 8.29
CA SER A 208 -17.90 -2.15 7.25
C SER A 208 -16.56 -2.88 7.21
N GLY A 209 -15.45 -2.18 7.37
CA GLY A 209 -14.12 -2.77 7.45
C GLY A 209 -13.95 -3.69 8.64
N ILE A 210 -14.41 -3.28 9.82
CA ILE A 210 -14.42 -4.10 11.03
C ILE A 210 -15.21 -5.39 10.80
N LEU A 211 -16.45 -5.29 10.34
CA LEU A 211 -17.31 -6.44 10.08
C LEU A 211 -16.77 -7.40 9.02
N ALA A 212 -16.05 -6.88 8.01
CA ALA A 212 -15.39 -7.70 7.00
C ALA A 212 -14.24 -8.52 7.61
N LEU A 213 -13.39 -7.85 8.38
CA LEU A 213 -12.21 -8.47 8.97
C LEU A 213 -12.55 -9.44 10.11
N GLU A 214 -13.67 -9.23 10.84
CA GLU A 214 -14.18 -10.18 11.83
C GLU A 214 -14.57 -11.53 11.21
N LYS A 215 -14.92 -11.57 9.93
CA LYS A 215 -15.32 -12.82 9.25
C LYS A 215 -14.15 -13.63 8.69
N VAL A 216 -12.96 -13.04 8.61
CA VAL A 216 -11.76 -13.69 8.06
C VAL A 216 -10.66 -13.90 9.09
N ASN A 217 -10.80 -13.34 10.29
CA ASN A 217 -9.95 -13.58 11.48
C ASN A 217 -10.59 -14.71 12.38
#